data_49d2a3873fd3b5fa53bae791504b1de7
#
_entry.id   49d2a3873fd3b5fa53bae791504b1de7
#
_cell.length_a   1.000
_cell.length_b   1.000
_cell.length_c   1.000
_cell.angle_alpha   90.00
_cell.angle_beta   90.00
_cell.angle_gamma   90.00
#
_symmetry.space_group_name_H-M   'P 1'
#
loop_
_entity.id
_entity.type
_entity.pdbx_description
1 polymer ?
#
loop_
_entity_poly.entity_id
_entity_poly.type
_entity_poly.pdbx_seq_one_letter_code
_entity_poly.pdbx_strand_id
1 'polypeptide(L)'
;MRQALFAAALLAVALAQGDLAGLIAQGRFAEAYERGVREAAPQALVLAAQAASYHAMYVAKPEEKRAWFERAEKAASQAIAQDPGLAEAYFERARALGRLSQFKGILEALAEGLAPRIRADLEETLKRKPDHAGAMVALALWHFELVQKGWLVAATQGADRARVEPLMRRAIELEPEAIVHRVEYARVLAAWGRKEEARKQLETALALPARTAADRYEKERAQKALAEL
;
A
#
# COMPACT_ATOMS: atom_id res chain seq x y z
N MET A 1 22.84 35.48 0.79
CA MET A 1 22.19 34.95 2.02
C MET A 1 20.90 34.18 1.76
N ARG A 2 19.88 34.68 1.04
CA ARG A 2 18.61 33.96 0.81
C ARG A 2 18.78 32.62 0.07
N GLN A 3 19.64 32.53 -0.96
CA GLN A 3 19.87 31.27 -1.71
C GLN A 3 20.58 30.18 -0.87
N ALA A 4 21.52 30.60 -0.01
CA ALA A 4 22.22 29.65 0.88
C ALA A 4 21.28 29.09 1.98
N LEU A 5 20.36 29.89 2.50
CA LEU A 5 19.33 29.45 3.44
C LEU A 5 18.33 28.47 2.78
N PHE A 6 17.97 28.74 1.51
CA PHE A 6 17.06 27.88 0.76
C PHE A 6 17.71 26.52 0.45
N ALA A 7 18.98 26.52 0.03
CA ALA A 7 19.74 25.30 -0.22
C ALA A 7 19.97 24.47 1.07
N ALA A 8 20.25 25.13 2.19
CA ALA A 8 20.41 24.46 3.48
C ALA A 8 19.08 23.85 3.98
N ALA A 9 17.95 24.51 3.77
CA ALA A 9 16.63 23.98 4.09
C ALA A 9 16.28 22.76 3.23
N LEU A 10 16.55 22.78 1.94
CA LEU A 10 16.35 21.63 1.05
C LEU A 10 17.21 20.44 1.43
N LEU A 11 18.47 20.65 1.80
CA LEU A 11 19.37 19.60 2.25
C LEU A 11 18.90 19.00 3.58
N ALA A 12 18.45 19.80 4.53
CA ALA A 12 17.92 19.34 5.81
C ALA A 12 16.65 18.49 5.62
N VAL A 13 15.75 18.87 4.73
CA VAL A 13 14.55 18.10 4.37
C VAL A 13 14.94 16.76 3.74
N ALA A 14 15.89 16.74 2.82
CA ALA A 14 16.35 15.49 2.18
C ALA A 14 17.02 14.54 3.18
N LEU A 15 17.81 15.06 4.13
CA LEU A 15 18.43 14.25 5.18
C LEU A 15 17.38 13.69 6.16
N ALA A 16 16.39 14.47 6.55
CA ALA A 16 15.30 14.04 7.42
C ALA A 16 14.44 12.94 6.76
N GLN A 17 14.14 13.08 5.47
CA GLN A 17 13.42 12.05 4.70
C GLN A 17 14.23 10.76 4.57
N GLY A 18 15.54 10.85 4.37
CA GLY A 18 16.44 9.69 4.36
C GLY A 18 16.43 8.94 5.69
N ASP A 19 16.35 9.66 6.81
CA ASP A 19 16.23 9.06 8.15
C ASP A 19 14.89 8.35 8.35
N LEU A 20 13.76 8.94 7.93
CA LEU A 20 12.43 8.30 8.00
C LEU A 20 12.35 7.03 7.15
N ALA A 21 12.83 7.08 5.92
CA ALA A 21 12.88 5.90 5.05
C ALA A 21 13.80 4.81 5.64
N GLY A 22 14.91 5.19 6.25
CA GLY A 22 15.80 4.28 6.98
C GLY A 22 15.12 3.58 8.15
N LEU A 23 14.35 4.30 8.95
CA LEU A 23 13.55 3.73 10.04
C LEU A 23 12.53 2.73 9.52
N ILE A 24 11.84 3.05 8.42
CA ILE A 24 10.86 2.15 7.79
C ILE A 24 11.57 0.88 7.29
N ALA A 25 12.70 1.01 6.61
CA ALA A 25 13.49 -0.13 6.11
C ALA A 25 13.97 -1.06 7.23
N GLN A 26 14.27 -0.50 8.41
CA GLN A 26 14.67 -1.23 9.62
C GLN A 26 13.49 -1.88 10.36
N GLY A 27 12.24 -1.51 10.06
CA GLY A 27 11.05 -2.00 10.77
C GLY A 27 10.66 -1.17 11.98
N ARG A 28 11.28 0.00 12.19
CA ARG A 28 10.97 0.95 13.28
C ARG A 28 9.76 1.81 12.90
N PHE A 29 8.66 1.14 12.53
CA PHE A 29 7.51 1.79 11.89
C PHE A 29 6.81 2.80 12.81
N ALA A 30 6.60 2.48 14.09
CA ALA A 30 5.96 3.40 15.02
C ALA A 30 6.78 4.68 15.20
N GLU A 31 8.11 4.55 15.33
CA GLU A 31 9.00 5.69 15.44
C GLU A 31 9.03 6.55 14.15
N ALA A 32 9.05 5.91 12.99
CA ALA A 32 8.96 6.62 11.72
C ALA A 32 7.66 7.41 11.60
N TYR A 33 6.53 6.83 12.04
CA TYR A 33 5.24 7.52 12.10
C TYR A 33 5.30 8.77 12.99
N GLU A 34 5.75 8.61 14.23
CA GLU A 34 5.81 9.71 15.21
C GLU A 34 6.70 10.86 14.73
N ARG A 35 7.86 10.54 14.16
CA ARG A 35 8.76 11.55 13.60
C ARG A 35 8.16 12.25 12.39
N GLY A 36 7.61 11.51 11.43
CA GLY A 36 7.03 12.09 10.23
C GLY A 36 5.83 13.01 10.52
N VAL A 37 4.98 12.63 11.49
CA VAL A 37 3.87 13.50 11.96
C VAL A 37 4.40 14.75 12.66
N ARG A 38 5.49 14.65 13.41
CA ARG A 38 6.11 15.80 14.10
C ARG A 38 6.74 16.77 13.11
N GLU A 39 7.38 16.27 12.06
CA GLU A 39 7.94 17.10 10.99
C GLU A 39 6.85 17.81 10.20
N ALA A 40 5.70 17.19 10.05
CA ALA A 40 4.49 17.71 9.41
C ALA A 40 4.68 18.23 7.97
N ALA A 41 5.84 18.01 7.34
CA ALA A 41 6.05 18.29 5.93
C ALA A 41 5.30 17.29 5.06
N PRO A 42 4.78 17.64 3.85
CA PRO A 42 3.98 16.75 3.03
C PRO A 42 4.62 15.38 2.76
N GLN A 43 5.90 15.36 2.41
CA GLN A 43 6.66 14.13 2.15
C GLN A 43 6.89 13.31 3.42
N ALA A 44 7.12 13.96 4.57
CA ALA A 44 7.24 13.27 5.86
C ALA A 44 5.92 12.65 6.31
N LEU A 45 4.79 13.31 6.04
CA LEU A 45 3.45 12.78 6.28
C LEU A 45 3.13 11.57 5.40
N VAL A 46 3.60 11.54 4.14
CA VAL A 46 3.50 10.35 3.27
C VAL A 46 4.26 9.17 3.89
N LEU A 47 5.51 9.39 4.32
CA LEU A 47 6.31 8.35 4.97
C LEU A 47 5.69 7.92 6.32
N ALA A 48 5.10 8.84 7.07
CA ALA A 48 4.34 8.51 8.27
C ALA A 48 3.12 7.62 7.95
N ALA A 49 2.36 7.92 6.90
CA ALA A 49 1.23 7.10 6.47
C ALA A 49 1.68 5.69 6.07
N GLN A 50 2.78 5.58 5.32
CA GLN A 50 3.39 4.29 4.99
C GLN A 50 3.80 3.52 6.24
N ALA A 51 4.50 4.17 7.15
CA ALA A 51 4.98 3.57 8.39
C ALA A 51 3.83 3.08 9.27
N ALA A 52 2.76 3.89 9.43
CA ALA A 52 1.57 3.48 10.17
C ALA A 52 0.86 2.28 9.53
N SER A 53 0.74 2.25 8.19
CA SER A 53 0.20 1.10 7.46
C SER A 53 1.03 -0.16 7.68
N TYR A 54 2.36 -0.06 7.62
CA TYR A 54 3.26 -1.19 7.84
C TYR A 54 3.23 -1.66 9.30
N HIS A 55 3.17 -0.74 10.27
CA HIS A 55 2.98 -1.10 11.66
C HIS A 55 1.69 -1.91 11.86
N ALA A 56 0.58 -1.44 11.30
CA ALA A 56 -0.70 -2.15 11.35
C ALA A 56 -0.65 -3.53 10.70
N MET A 57 0.04 -3.65 9.56
CA MET A 57 0.10 -4.91 8.81
C MET A 57 0.96 -5.96 9.48
N TYR A 58 2.11 -5.57 10.02
CA TYR A 58 3.17 -6.50 10.37
C TYR A 58 3.44 -6.62 11.88
N VAL A 59 3.18 -5.58 12.67
CA VAL A 59 3.62 -5.50 14.07
C VAL A 59 2.47 -5.41 15.05
N ALA A 60 1.45 -4.60 14.75
CA ALA A 60 0.36 -4.31 15.66
C ALA A 60 -0.48 -5.55 15.99
N LYS A 61 -0.91 -5.63 17.25
CA LYS A 61 -1.90 -6.64 17.68
C LYS A 61 -3.23 -6.42 16.95
N PRO A 62 -4.05 -7.48 16.81
CA PRO A 62 -5.31 -7.41 16.07
C PRO A 62 -6.21 -6.23 16.47
N GLU A 63 -6.33 -5.97 17.77
CA GLU A 63 -7.15 -4.89 18.35
C GLU A 63 -6.62 -3.47 18.06
N GLU A 64 -5.33 -3.33 17.78
CA GLU A 64 -4.67 -2.06 17.50
C GLU A 64 -4.66 -1.69 16.01
N LYS A 65 -4.82 -2.70 15.12
CA LYS A 65 -4.64 -2.53 13.67
C LYS A 65 -5.52 -1.44 13.09
N ARG A 66 -6.80 -1.40 13.48
CA ARG A 66 -7.74 -0.38 12.99
C ARG A 66 -7.24 1.02 13.30
N ALA A 67 -6.84 1.28 14.54
CA ALA A 67 -6.36 2.60 14.96
C ALA A 67 -5.10 3.04 14.18
N TRP A 68 -4.22 2.09 13.86
CA TRP A 68 -3.03 2.38 13.06
C TRP A 68 -3.36 2.69 11.60
N PHE A 69 -4.33 2.02 10.99
CA PHE A 69 -4.80 2.38 9.65
C PHE A 69 -5.53 3.73 9.61
N GLU A 70 -6.27 4.10 10.67
CA GLU A 70 -6.87 5.42 10.82
C GLU A 70 -5.79 6.53 10.92
N ARG A 71 -4.69 6.26 11.63
CA ARG A 71 -3.51 7.16 11.67
C ARG A 71 -2.88 7.31 10.28
N ALA A 72 -2.76 6.22 9.53
CA ALA A 72 -2.22 6.24 8.18
C ALA A 72 -3.11 7.08 7.24
N GLU A 73 -4.43 6.86 7.25
CA GLU A 73 -5.39 7.63 6.46
C GLU A 73 -5.31 9.12 6.78
N LYS A 74 -5.27 9.47 8.07
CA LYS A 74 -5.17 10.86 8.52
C LYS A 74 -3.87 11.53 8.03
N ALA A 75 -2.72 10.88 8.18
CA ALA A 75 -1.44 11.44 7.73
C ALA A 75 -1.42 11.63 6.21
N ALA A 76 -1.90 10.65 5.43
CA ALA A 76 -2.01 10.76 3.97
C ALA A 76 -2.96 11.88 3.54
N SER A 77 -4.10 12.03 4.22
CA SER A 77 -5.06 13.12 3.97
C SER A 77 -4.46 14.50 4.27
N GLN A 78 -3.66 14.62 5.32
CA GLN A 78 -2.94 15.85 5.63
C GLN A 78 -1.87 16.17 4.57
N ALA A 79 -1.15 15.16 4.07
CA ALA A 79 -0.19 15.34 2.99
C ALA A 79 -0.87 15.86 1.71
N ILE A 80 -2.01 15.29 1.32
CA ILE A 80 -2.80 15.74 0.15
C ILE A 80 -3.29 17.17 0.34
N ALA A 81 -3.75 17.53 1.54
CA ALA A 81 -4.24 18.89 1.82
C ALA A 81 -3.14 19.95 1.70
N GLN A 82 -1.89 19.58 2.02
CA GLN A 82 -0.74 20.49 1.92
C GLN A 82 -0.14 20.53 0.50
N ASP A 83 -0.05 19.37 -0.15
CA ASP A 83 0.47 19.24 -1.52
C ASP A 83 -0.38 18.24 -2.32
N PRO A 84 -1.41 18.71 -3.03
CA PRO A 84 -2.25 17.86 -3.88
C PRO A 84 -1.50 17.23 -5.07
N GLY A 85 -0.25 17.63 -5.34
CA GLY A 85 0.58 17.07 -6.40
C GLY A 85 1.22 15.71 -6.08
N LEU A 86 1.27 15.32 -4.80
CA LEU A 86 1.96 14.12 -4.34
C LEU A 86 1.19 12.82 -4.67
N ALA A 87 1.61 12.09 -5.70
CA ALA A 87 1.03 10.80 -6.08
C ALA A 87 1.04 9.79 -4.91
N GLU A 88 2.15 9.72 -4.19
CA GLU A 88 2.35 8.80 -3.07
C GLU A 88 1.34 9.03 -1.93
N ALA A 89 0.89 10.28 -1.71
CA ALA A 89 -0.09 10.58 -0.67
C ALA A 89 -1.47 9.96 -0.97
N TYR A 90 -1.90 10.01 -2.22
CA TYR A 90 -3.12 9.34 -2.67
C TYR A 90 -2.99 7.82 -2.56
N PHE A 91 -1.86 7.27 -2.97
CA PHE A 91 -1.59 5.83 -2.84
C PHE A 91 -1.66 5.36 -1.39
N GLU A 92 -1.00 6.07 -0.45
CA GLU A 92 -1.02 5.72 0.96
C GLU A 92 -2.44 5.84 1.57
N ARG A 93 -3.21 6.84 1.17
CA ARG A 93 -4.60 6.96 1.60
C ARG A 93 -5.46 5.82 1.07
N ALA A 94 -5.33 5.47 -0.20
CA ALA A 94 -6.03 4.33 -0.79
C ALA A 94 -5.68 3.01 -0.08
N ARG A 95 -4.41 2.79 0.25
CA ARG A 95 -3.93 1.62 1.01
C ARG A 95 -4.57 1.56 2.39
N ALA A 96 -4.55 2.65 3.13
CA ALA A 96 -5.15 2.73 4.46
C ALA A 96 -6.66 2.48 4.41
N LEU A 97 -7.39 3.15 3.51
CA LEU A 97 -8.85 2.97 3.32
C LEU A 97 -9.19 1.53 2.90
N GLY A 98 -8.39 0.93 2.02
CA GLY A 98 -8.56 -0.46 1.59
C GLY A 98 -8.43 -1.45 2.75
N ARG A 99 -7.52 -1.19 3.69
CA ARG A 99 -7.39 -1.99 4.92
C ARG A 99 -8.51 -1.70 5.93
N LEU A 100 -8.88 -0.44 6.09
CA LEU A 100 -10.00 -0.05 6.98
C LEU A 100 -11.32 -0.67 6.53
N SER A 101 -11.55 -0.83 5.23
CA SER A 101 -12.78 -1.46 4.72
C SER A 101 -12.95 -2.92 5.20
N GLN A 102 -11.86 -3.60 5.60
CA GLN A 102 -11.90 -4.97 6.11
C GLN A 102 -12.47 -5.06 7.54
N PHE A 103 -12.48 -3.96 8.28
CA PHE A 103 -13.09 -3.86 9.62
C PHE A 103 -14.56 -3.47 9.61
N LYS A 104 -15.14 -3.29 8.42
CA LYS A 104 -16.52 -2.84 8.22
C LYS A 104 -17.36 -3.89 7.52
N GLY A 105 -18.65 -3.91 7.83
CA GLY A 105 -19.62 -4.67 7.04
C GLY A 105 -19.76 -4.12 5.62
N ILE A 106 -20.21 -4.95 4.68
CA ILE A 106 -20.36 -4.55 3.27
C ILE A 106 -21.29 -3.32 3.14
N LEU A 107 -22.41 -3.31 3.85
CA LEU A 107 -23.38 -2.21 3.81
C LEU A 107 -22.80 -0.91 4.37
N GLU A 108 -22.04 -0.98 5.47
CA GLU A 108 -21.38 0.17 6.07
C GLU A 108 -20.32 0.75 5.11
N ALA A 109 -19.48 -0.09 4.55
CA ALA A 109 -18.44 0.31 3.59
C ALA A 109 -19.03 0.94 2.32
N LEU A 110 -20.19 0.45 1.85
CA LEU A 110 -20.92 1.02 0.72
C LEU A 110 -21.56 2.38 1.08
N ALA A 111 -22.18 2.50 2.26
CA ALA A 111 -22.79 3.74 2.73
C ALA A 111 -21.78 4.87 2.91
N GLU A 112 -20.56 4.54 3.34
CA GLU A 112 -19.44 5.49 3.45
C GLU A 112 -18.75 5.80 2.12
N GLY A 113 -19.12 5.12 1.03
CA GLY A 113 -18.52 5.32 -0.29
C GLY A 113 -17.03 4.95 -0.33
N LEU A 114 -16.59 3.96 0.46
CA LEU A 114 -15.17 3.61 0.53
C LEU A 114 -14.62 3.09 -0.79
N ALA A 115 -15.37 2.23 -1.49
CA ALA A 115 -14.91 1.65 -2.75
C ALA A 115 -14.63 2.71 -3.83
N PRO A 116 -15.53 3.65 -4.14
CA PRO A 116 -15.24 4.72 -5.10
C PRO A 116 -14.14 5.67 -4.63
N ARG A 117 -14.00 5.94 -3.34
CA ARG A 117 -12.90 6.78 -2.81
C ARG A 117 -11.54 6.11 -3.00
N ILE A 118 -11.42 4.83 -2.68
CA ILE A 118 -10.18 4.05 -2.88
C ILE A 118 -9.80 4.05 -4.36
N ARG A 119 -10.77 3.77 -5.25
CA ARG A 119 -10.53 3.78 -6.69
C ARG A 119 -10.07 5.14 -7.18
N ALA A 120 -10.73 6.22 -6.77
CA ALA A 120 -10.38 7.59 -7.18
C ALA A 120 -8.93 7.93 -6.77
N ASP A 121 -8.51 7.58 -5.56
CA ASP A 121 -7.14 7.81 -5.09
C ASP A 121 -6.11 7.00 -5.90
N LEU A 122 -6.41 5.75 -6.23
CA LEU A 122 -5.52 4.91 -7.05
C LEU A 122 -5.43 5.43 -8.50
N GLU A 123 -6.54 5.85 -9.08
CA GLU A 123 -6.57 6.45 -10.41
C GLU A 123 -5.83 7.79 -10.43
N GLU A 124 -5.95 8.60 -9.37
CA GLU A 124 -5.22 9.85 -9.23
C GLU A 124 -3.71 9.63 -9.04
N THR A 125 -3.32 8.55 -8.32
CA THR A 125 -1.93 8.10 -8.24
C THR A 125 -1.38 7.75 -9.62
N LEU A 126 -2.10 6.90 -10.37
CA LEU A 126 -1.66 6.44 -11.69
C LEU A 126 -1.70 7.54 -12.76
N LYS A 127 -2.56 8.53 -12.62
CA LYS A 127 -2.57 9.71 -13.49
C LYS A 127 -1.30 10.54 -13.32
N ARG A 128 -0.79 10.71 -12.08
CA ARG A 128 0.45 11.45 -11.78
C ARG A 128 1.70 10.62 -12.03
N LYS A 129 1.63 9.33 -11.74
CA LYS A 129 2.74 8.38 -11.87
C LYS A 129 2.25 7.09 -12.54
N PRO A 130 2.20 7.06 -13.89
CA PRO A 130 1.62 5.93 -14.64
C PRO A 130 2.35 4.59 -14.45
N ASP A 131 3.59 4.62 -13.97
CA ASP A 131 4.43 3.45 -13.68
C ASP A 131 4.46 3.07 -12.18
N HIS A 132 3.52 3.56 -11.39
CA HIS A 132 3.45 3.25 -9.95
C HIS A 132 2.96 1.81 -9.74
N ALA A 133 3.89 0.86 -9.63
CA ALA A 133 3.59 -0.57 -9.51
C ALA A 133 2.70 -0.90 -8.30
N GLY A 134 2.96 -0.31 -7.13
CA GLY A 134 2.14 -0.50 -5.93
C GLY A 134 0.68 -0.08 -6.12
N ALA A 135 0.41 1.01 -6.86
CA ALA A 135 -0.95 1.45 -7.16
C ALA A 135 -1.65 0.50 -8.14
N MET A 136 -0.92 -0.07 -9.11
CA MET A 136 -1.46 -1.10 -10.00
C MET A 136 -1.88 -2.35 -9.22
N VAL A 137 -1.04 -2.83 -8.30
CA VAL A 137 -1.38 -3.96 -7.41
C VAL A 137 -2.61 -3.63 -6.57
N ALA A 138 -2.65 -2.45 -5.95
CA ALA A 138 -3.78 -2.04 -5.11
C ALA A 138 -5.08 -1.92 -5.93
N LEU A 139 -5.02 -1.41 -7.17
CA LEU A 139 -6.17 -1.33 -8.07
C LEU A 139 -6.63 -2.72 -8.54
N ALA A 140 -5.70 -3.62 -8.82
CA ALA A 140 -6.01 -5.02 -9.11
C ALA A 140 -6.73 -5.69 -7.94
N LEU A 141 -6.23 -5.50 -6.71
CA LEU A 141 -6.86 -6.00 -5.50
C LEU A 141 -8.24 -5.39 -5.26
N TRP A 142 -8.42 -4.09 -5.54
CA TRP A 142 -9.72 -3.44 -5.48
C TRP A 142 -10.74 -4.12 -6.43
N HIS A 143 -10.37 -4.38 -7.68
CA HIS A 143 -11.21 -5.13 -8.62
C HIS A 143 -11.49 -6.55 -8.12
N PHE A 144 -10.46 -7.25 -7.66
CA PHE A 144 -10.56 -8.62 -7.16
C PHE A 144 -11.52 -8.73 -5.97
N GLU A 145 -11.33 -7.92 -4.94
CA GLU A 145 -12.14 -7.95 -3.71
C GLU A 145 -13.62 -7.67 -3.98
N LEU A 146 -13.95 -6.73 -4.87
CA LEU A 146 -15.33 -6.42 -5.20
C LEU A 146 -15.99 -7.51 -6.05
N VAL A 147 -15.23 -8.13 -6.96
CA VAL A 147 -15.71 -9.29 -7.73
C VAL A 147 -16.01 -10.48 -6.79
N GLN A 148 -15.18 -10.70 -5.78
CA GLN A 148 -15.42 -11.75 -4.77
C GLN A 148 -16.67 -11.49 -3.90
N LYS A 149 -17.11 -10.23 -3.76
CA LYS A 149 -18.36 -9.86 -3.05
C LYS A 149 -19.64 -10.11 -3.88
N GLY A 150 -19.50 -10.53 -5.12
CA GLY A 150 -20.60 -10.88 -6.00
C GLY A 150 -20.79 -9.92 -7.18
N TRP A 151 -21.46 -10.42 -8.23
CA TRP A 151 -21.62 -9.73 -9.50
C TRP A 151 -22.31 -8.37 -9.37
N LEU A 152 -23.31 -8.26 -8.49
CA LEU A 152 -24.05 -7.01 -8.30
C LEU A 152 -23.17 -5.93 -7.68
N VAL A 153 -22.37 -6.27 -6.66
CA VAL A 153 -21.41 -5.35 -6.05
C VAL A 153 -20.37 -4.93 -7.07
N ALA A 154 -19.83 -5.89 -7.82
CA ALA A 154 -18.85 -5.60 -8.86
C ALA A 154 -19.41 -4.62 -9.91
N ALA A 155 -20.61 -4.91 -10.43
CA ALA A 155 -21.26 -4.09 -11.45
C ALA A 155 -21.55 -2.65 -10.97
N THR A 156 -22.10 -2.50 -9.77
CA THR A 156 -22.45 -1.18 -9.21
C THR A 156 -21.21 -0.33 -8.91
N GLN A 157 -20.06 -0.94 -8.61
CA GLN A 157 -18.80 -0.25 -8.36
C GLN A 157 -17.91 -0.14 -9.61
N GLY A 158 -18.28 -0.76 -10.73
CA GLY A 158 -17.47 -0.80 -11.95
C GLY A 158 -16.20 -1.65 -11.80
N ALA A 159 -16.25 -2.69 -10.93
CA ALA A 159 -15.16 -3.64 -10.80
C ALA A 159 -15.22 -4.69 -11.91
N ASP A 160 -14.04 -5.05 -12.43
CA ASP A 160 -13.91 -5.97 -13.56
C ASP A 160 -12.80 -6.98 -13.31
N ARG A 161 -13.15 -8.27 -13.33
CA ARG A 161 -12.22 -9.38 -13.18
C ARG A 161 -11.11 -9.37 -14.23
N ALA A 162 -11.43 -8.97 -15.45
CA ALA A 162 -10.47 -8.97 -16.58
C ALA A 162 -9.31 -7.98 -16.37
N ARG A 163 -9.48 -6.96 -15.52
CA ARG A 163 -8.44 -5.97 -15.23
C ARG A 163 -7.41 -6.44 -14.19
N VAL A 164 -7.73 -7.47 -13.40
CA VAL A 164 -6.89 -7.90 -12.27
C VAL A 164 -5.53 -8.40 -12.73
N GLU A 165 -5.51 -9.39 -13.61
CA GLU A 165 -4.26 -10.04 -14.02
C GLU A 165 -3.32 -9.13 -14.82
N PRO A 166 -3.80 -8.33 -15.81
CA PRO A 166 -2.94 -7.37 -16.50
C PRO A 166 -2.26 -6.36 -15.57
N LEU A 167 -2.97 -5.83 -14.57
CA LEU A 167 -2.40 -4.92 -13.60
C LEU A 167 -1.33 -5.59 -12.72
N MET A 168 -1.59 -6.81 -12.23
CA MET A 168 -0.62 -7.57 -11.43
C MET A 168 0.66 -7.87 -12.22
N ARG A 169 0.52 -8.34 -13.48
CA ARG A 169 1.65 -8.64 -14.34
C ARG A 169 2.47 -7.38 -14.63
N ARG A 170 1.79 -6.27 -14.95
CA ARG A 170 2.47 -5.01 -15.24
C ARG A 170 3.24 -4.48 -14.03
N ALA A 171 2.68 -4.58 -12.82
CA ALA A 171 3.38 -4.20 -11.59
C ALA A 171 4.65 -5.04 -11.37
N ILE A 172 4.59 -6.35 -11.60
CA ILE A 172 5.76 -7.25 -11.48
C ILE A 172 6.82 -6.96 -12.55
N GLU A 173 6.42 -6.57 -13.77
CA GLU A 173 7.35 -6.14 -14.82
C GLU A 173 8.10 -4.86 -14.42
N LEU A 174 7.40 -3.89 -13.82
CA LEU A 174 7.98 -2.63 -13.38
C LEU A 174 8.91 -2.80 -12.17
N GLU A 175 8.52 -3.65 -11.23
CA GLU A 175 9.26 -3.90 -9.99
C GLU A 175 9.45 -5.42 -9.78
N PRO A 176 10.32 -6.08 -10.56
CA PRO A 176 10.47 -7.54 -10.54
C PRO A 176 11.01 -8.10 -9.21
N GLU A 177 11.67 -7.26 -8.41
CA GLU A 177 12.24 -7.62 -7.11
C GLU A 177 11.30 -7.31 -5.93
N ALA A 178 10.11 -6.73 -6.17
CA ALA A 178 9.15 -6.45 -5.11
C ALA A 178 8.43 -7.74 -4.67
N ILE A 179 8.83 -8.24 -3.50
CA ILE A 179 8.30 -9.49 -2.92
C ILE A 179 6.79 -9.40 -2.73
N VAL A 180 6.29 -8.27 -2.21
CA VAL A 180 4.86 -8.04 -1.94
C VAL A 180 3.98 -8.20 -3.19
N HIS A 181 4.44 -7.79 -4.37
CA HIS A 181 3.65 -7.90 -5.60
C HIS A 181 3.37 -9.35 -5.97
N ARG A 182 4.38 -10.21 -5.83
CA ARG A 182 4.25 -11.65 -6.09
C ARG A 182 3.37 -12.35 -5.05
N VAL A 183 3.51 -11.98 -3.77
CA VAL A 183 2.69 -12.53 -2.69
C VAL A 183 1.21 -12.17 -2.90
N GLU A 184 0.90 -10.93 -3.24
CA GLU A 184 -0.48 -10.51 -3.53
C GLU A 184 -1.02 -11.16 -4.82
N TYR A 185 -0.21 -11.31 -5.86
CA TYR A 185 -0.64 -12.02 -7.07
C TYR A 185 -0.89 -13.50 -6.80
N ALA A 186 -0.04 -14.16 -6.02
CA ALA A 186 -0.24 -15.54 -5.60
C ALA A 186 -1.57 -15.72 -4.83
N ARG A 187 -1.91 -14.78 -3.95
CA ARG A 187 -3.20 -14.78 -3.23
C ARG A 187 -4.39 -14.75 -4.20
N VAL A 188 -4.33 -13.91 -5.21
CA VAL A 188 -5.36 -13.83 -6.25
C VAL A 188 -5.47 -15.13 -7.05
N LEU A 189 -4.34 -15.69 -7.49
CA LEU A 189 -4.27 -16.93 -8.25
C LEU A 189 -4.83 -18.12 -7.44
N ALA A 190 -4.45 -18.23 -6.16
CA ALA A 190 -4.95 -19.26 -5.25
C ALA A 190 -6.47 -19.19 -5.08
N ALA A 191 -7.02 -17.97 -4.89
CA ALA A 191 -8.46 -17.75 -4.79
C ALA A 191 -9.22 -18.10 -6.09
N TRP A 192 -8.54 -18.06 -7.22
CA TRP A 192 -9.09 -18.52 -8.52
C TRP A 192 -8.87 -20.03 -8.78
N GLY A 193 -8.30 -20.77 -7.83
CA GLY A 193 -8.01 -22.21 -7.97
C GLY A 193 -6.75 -22.51 -8.80
N ARG A 194 -5.99 -21.49 -9.22
CA ARG A 194 -4.75 -21.62 -10.02
C ARG A 194 -3.55 -21.88 -9.10
N LYS A 195 -3.60 -22.97 -8.35
CA LYS A 195 -2.66 -23.29 -7.27
C LYS A 195 -1.19 -23.39 -7.73
N GLU A 196 -0.94 -24.02 -8.87
CA GLU A 196 0.44 -24.17 -9.39
C GLU A 196 1.07 -22.83 -9.77
N GLU A 197 0.27 -21.93 -10.33
CA GLU A 197 0.75 -20.60 -10.66
C GLU A 197 0.95 -19.75 -9.39
N ALA A 198 0.08 -19.90 -8.40
CA ALA A 198 0.27 -19.27 -7.09
C ALA A 198 1.57 -19.76 -6.44
N ARG A 199 1.80 -21.07 -6.43
CA ARG A 199 3.03 -21.70 -5.94
C ARG A 199 4.27 -21.09 -6.58
N LYS A 200 4.29 -20.99 -7.90
CA LYS A 200 5.41 -20.41 -8.65
C LYS A 200 5.69 -18.96 -8.25
N GLN A 201 4.66 -18.15 -8.04
CA GLN A 201 4.84 -16.76 -7.57
C GLN A 201 5.43 -16.72 -6.16
N LEU A 202 4.97 -17.59 -5.24
CA LEU A 202 5.48 -17.65 -3.87
C LEU A 202 6.93 -18.14 -3.81
N GLU A 203 7.28 -19.17 -4.58
CA GLU A 203 8.66 -19.66 -4.68
C GLU A 203 9.60 -18.59 -5.23
N THR A 204 9.17 -17.86 -6.26
CA THR A 204 9.93 -16.74 -6.78
C THR A 204 10.08 -15.63 -5.73
N ALA A 205 9.02 -15.29 -4.99
CA ALA A 205 9.06 -14.29 -3.91
C ALA A 205 10.05 -14.70 -2.81
N LEU A 206 10.10 -15.98 -2.45
CA LEU A 206 11.03 -16.52 -1.44
C LEU A 206 12.49 -16.49 -1.91
N ALA A 207 12.75 -16.65 -3.21
CA ALA A 207 14.09 -16.60 -3.78
C ALA A 207 14.68 -15.18 -3.84
N LEU A 208 13.83 -14.13 -3.89
CA LEU A 208 14.27 -12.73 -3.93
C LEU A 208 14.99 -12.32 -2.62
N PRO A 209 15.98 -11.39 -2.66
CA PRO A 209 16.63 -10.89 -1.46
C PRO A 209 15.68 -10.02 -0.63
N ALA A 210 15.61 -10.25 0.68
CA ALA A 210 14.90 -9.36 1.61
C ALA A 210 15.79 -8.18 2.00
N ARG A 211 15.52 -6.99 1.48
CA ARG A 211 16.32 -5.78 1.72
C ARG A 211 15.79 -4.94 2.88
N THR A 212 14.50 -5.04 3.17
CA THR A 212 13.81 -4.27 4.21
C THR A 212 13.13 -5.17 5.24
N ALA A 213 12.69 -4.59 6.34
CA ALA A 213 11.86 -5.30 7.31
C ALA A 213 10.54 -5.77 6.67
N ALA A 214 9.91 -4.95 5.84
CA ALA A 214 8.70 -5.32 5.12
C ALA A 214 8.92 -6.57 4.24
N ASP A 215 10.05 -6.65 3.53
CA ASP A 215 10.39 -7.83 2.71
C ASP A 215 10.49 -9.10 3.56
N ARG A 216 11.05 -9.01 4.77
CA ARG A 216 11.13 -10.17 5.69
C ARG A 216 9.74 -10.64 6.10
N TYR A 217 8.84 -9.72 6.46
CA TYR A 217 7.45 -10.05 6.79
C TYR A 217 6.70 -10.63 5.58
N GLU A 218 6.93 -10.11 4.38
CA GLU A 218 6.31 -10.64 3.16
C GLU A 218 6.84 -12.05 2.83
N LYS A 219 8.11 -12.37 3.11
CA LYS A 219 8.62 -13.74 2.99
C LYS A 219 7.97 -14.70 3.99
N GLU A 220 7.76 -14.28 5.23
CA GLU A 220 7.03 -15.08 6.21
C GLU A 220 5.58 -15.35 5.75
N ARG A 221 4.91 -14.34 5.19
CA ARG A 221 3.59 -14.51 4.56
C ARG A 221 3.64 -15.47 3.38
N ALA A 222 4.66 -15.38 2.53
CA ALA A 222 4.83 -16.27 1.39
C ALA A 222 5.04 -17.73 1.84
N GLN A 223 5.87 -17.97 2.87
CA GLN A 223 6.09 -19.31 3.44
C GLN A 223 4.80 -19.92 3.96
N LYS A 224 4.03 -19.14 4.73
CA LYS A 224 2.73 -19.57 5.26
C LYS A 224 1.76 -19.89 4.13
N ALA A 225 1.61 -18.99 3.17
CA ALA A 225 0.70 -19.20 2.03
C ALA A 225 1.10 -20.43 1.20
N LEU A 226 2.40 -20.69 1.02
CA LEU A 226 2.90 -21.88 0.30
C LEU A 226 2.55 -23.18 1.01
N ALA A 227 2.55 -23.18 2.35
CA ALA A 227 2.18 -24.35 3.15
C ALA A 227 0.65 -24.62 3.14
N GLU A 228 -0.17 -23.61 2.82
CA GLU A 228 -1.64 -23.70 2.78
C GLU A 228 -2.19 -24.06 1.38
N LEU A 229 -1.36 -24.08 0.30
CA LEU A 229 -1.75 -24.45 -1.07
C LEU A 229 -1.92 -25.97 -1.26
#